data_24ffaffa9c293e930b8d24a9559bf58e
#
_entry.id   24ffaffa9c293e930b8d24a9559bf58e
#
_cell.length_a   1.000
_cell.length_b   1.000
_cell.length_c   1.000
_cell.angle_alpha   90.00
_cell.angle_beta   90.00
_cell.angle_gamma   90.00
#
_symmetry.space_group_name_H-M   'P 1'
#
loop_
_entity.id
_entity.type
_entity.pdbx_description
1 polymer ?
#
loop_
_entity_poly.entity_id
_entity_poly.type
_entity_poly.pdbx_seq_one_letter_code
_entity_poly.pdbx_strand_id
1 'polypeptide(L)'
;MPGEFYVEGKQEKLNVQAVLDLLLKLQRSSQSGWKLMAGVYAPVYEEAHSVAYIFAGGKIDLSPMEGGDVVDVRVRTKLEGGDSYKTTWENSYSGVQPDDRKVIRLSAMPDNYGLEVSMRQTAGALKYILTEFFDAKR
;
A
#
# COMPACT_ATOMS: atom_id res chain seq x y z
N MET A 1 15.51 -2.71 -36.21
CA MET A 1 15.04 -2.66 -36.35
C MET A 1 14.60 -2.86 -36.32
N PRO A 2 14.62 -2.59 -35.97
CA PRO A 2 14.09 -2.76 -35.92
C PRO A 2 13.45 -2.83 -35.89
N GLY A 3 13.47 -2.73 -35.63
CA GLY A 3 12.86 -2.74 -35.74
C GLY A 3 12.36 -2.53 -35.49
N GLU A 4 12.29 -2.82 -35.50
CA GLU A 4 11.94 -2.27 -35.17
C GLU A 4 11.77 -1.71 -34.36
N PHE A 5 12.04 -1.89 -34.28
CA PHE A 5 11.90 -1.11 -33.39
C PHE A 5 12.70 0.06 -33.23
N TYR A 6 12.77 0.73 -33.64
CA TYR A 6 13.19 1.78 -33.70
C TYR A 6 13.63 2.53 -34.48
N VAL A 7 14.05 2.41 -34.34
CA VAL A 7 14.33 3.24 -35.16
C VAL A 7 13.44 4.32 -35.43
N GLU A 8 12.29 4.07 -35.69
CA GLU A 8 11.31 5.08 -35.86
C GLU A 8 10.93 5.62 -34.49
N GLY A 9 11.22 6.85 -34.18
CA GLY A 9 10.87 7.45 -32.91
C GLY A 9 9.37 7.41 -32.63
N LYS A 10 8.59 7.48 -33.64
CA LYS A 10 7.13 7.33 -33.55
C LYS A 10 6.74 5.95 -33.07
N GLN A 11 7.43 4.93 -33.56
CA GLN A 11 7.19 3.55 -33.16
C GLN A 11 7.57 3.34 -31.70
N GLU A 12 8.67 3.90 -31.27
CA GLU A 12 9.07 3.83 -29.87
C GLU A 12 8.03 4.45 -28.94
N LYS A 13 7.49 5.60 -29.28
CA LYS A 13 6.44 6.25 -28.50
C LYS A 13 5.22 5.37 -28.35
N LEU A 14 4.78 4.72 -29.42
CA LEU A 14 3.64 3.84 -29.37
C LEU A 14 3.91 2.64 -28.49
N ASN A 15 5.10 2.08 -28.53
CA ASN A 15 5.48 0.95 -27.67
C ASN A 15 5.53 1.33 -26.21
N VAL A 16 6.08 2.48 -25.88
CA VAL A 16 6.12 2.99 -24.50
C VAL A 16 4.72 3.23 -23.98
N GLN A 17 3.85 3.84 -24.76
CA GLN A 17 2.47 4.08 -24.33
C GLN A 17 1.72 2.77 -24.11
N ALA A 18 1.91 1.78 -24.95
CA ALA A 18 1.29 0.46 -24.80
C ALA A 18 1.75 -0.20 -23.49
N VAL A 19 3.03 -0.09 -23.14
CA VAL A 19 3.57 -0.63 -21.90
C VAL A 19 2.96 0.09 -20.69
N LEU A 20 2.89 1.43 -20.72
CA LEU A 20 2.28 2.20 -19.65
C LEU A 20 0.81 1.84 -19.45
N ASP A 21 0.06 1.70 -20.55
CA ASP A 21 -1.35 1.32 -20.48
C ASP A 21 -1.51 -0.06 -19.87
N LEU A 22 -0.66 -1.00 -20.22
CA LEU A 22 -0.68 -2.35 -19.67
C LEU A 22 -0.40 -2.32 -18.16
N LEU A 23 0.60 -1.55 -17.72
CA LEU A 23 0.93 -1.42 -16.30
C LEU A 23 -0.25 -0.84 -15.52
N LEU A 24 -0.90 0.18 -16.05
CA LEU A 24 -2.08 0.78 -15.41
C LEU A 24 -3.23 -0.22 -15.31
N LYS A 25 -3.43 -1.05 -16.32
CA LYS A 25 -4.46 -2.08 -16.30
C LYS A 25 -4.19 -3.19 -15.30
N LEU A 26 -2.93 -3.47 -15.02
CA LEU A 26 -2.55 -4.51 -14.06
C LEU A 26 -2.70 -4.06 -12.62
N GLN A 27 -2.66 -2.74 -12.37
CA GLN A 27 -2.89 -2.21 -11.04
C GLN A 27 -4.38 -2.24 -10.71
N ARG A 28 -4.69 -2.64 -9.51
CA ARG A 28 -6.08 -2.71 -9.05
C ARG A 28 -6.16 -2.35 -7.57
N SER A 29 -7.32 -1.84 -7.18
CA SER A 29 -7.65 -1.68 -5.77
C SER A 29 -7.83 -3.05 -5.13
N SER A 30 -7.24 -3.24 -3.98
CA SER A 30 -7.28 -4.51 -3.26
C SER A 30 -7.37 -4.26 -1.76
N GLN A 31 -8.27 -4.97 -1.09
CA GLN A 31 -8.45 -4.91 0.37
C GLN A 31 -8.69 -3.49 0.87
N SER A 32 -9.27 -2.65 0.04
CA SER A 32 -9.56 -1.25 0.36
C SER A 32 -10.90 -1.13 1.09
N GLY A 33 -11.11 0.00 1.74
CA GLY A 33 -12.39 0.34 2.37
C GLY A 33 -12.21 0.84 3.79
N TRP A 34 -13.34 0.96 4.49
CA TRP A 34 -13.37 1.38 5.88
C TRP A 34 -12.95 0.21 6.78
N LYS A 35 -11.99 0.47 7.66
CA LYS A 35 -11.48 -0.52 8.60
C LYS A 35 -11.76 -0.05 10.02
N LEU A 36 -12.44 -0.87 10.79
CA LEU A 36 -12.62 -0.60 12.21
C LEU A 36 -11.31 -0.90 12.94
N MET A 37 -10.81 0.08 13.66
CA MET A 37 -9.58 -0.07 14.45
C MET A 37 -9.81 -1.01 15.64
N ALA A 38 -8.72 -1.61 16.09
CA ALA A 38 -8.67 -2.44 17.29
C ALA A 38 -7.49 -2.01 18.14
N GLY A 39 -7.48 -2.39 19.40
CA GLY A 39 -6.40 -2.04 20.33
C GLY A 39 -5.10 -2.78 20.08
N VAL A 40 -5.11 -3.81 19.27
CA VAL A 40 -3.93 -4.57 18.87
C VAL A 40 -3.77 -4.48 17.36
N TYR A 41 -2.55 -4.69 16.87
CA TYR A 41 -2.30 -4.67 15.43
C TYR A 41 -3.15 -5.73 14.74
N ALA A 42 -3.85 -5.31 13.68
CA ALA A 42 -4.60 -6.17 12.80
C ALA A 42 -4.26 -5.81 11.35
N PRO A 43 -4.11 -6.81 10.48
CA PRO A 43 -3.82 -6.54 9.08
C PRO A 43 -4.96 -5.75 8.42
N VAL A 44 -4.61 -4.69 7.69
CA VAL A 44 -5.54 -3.97 6.83
C VAL A 44 -5.25 -4.25 5.36
N TYR A 45 -4.07 -4.72 5.06
CA TYR A 45 -3.67 -5.25 3.76
C TYR A 45 -2.64 -6.35 3.99
N GLU A 46 -2.81 -7.46 3.30
CA GLU A 46 -1.83 -8.55 3.38
C GLU A 46 -1.71 -9.26 2.04
N GLU A 47 -0.48 -9.42 1.59
CA GLU A 47 -0.13 -10.25 0.44
C GLU A 47 0.85 -11.31 0.94
N ALA A 48 0.37 -12.53 1.07
CA ALA A 48 1.13 -13.62 1.70
C ALA A 48 1.65 -14.66 0.71
N HIS A 49 1.53 -14.41 -0.58
CA HIS A 49 1.96 -15.38 -1.57
C HIS A 49 3.19 -14.95 -2.30
N SER A 50 3.94 -15.95 -2.69
CA SER A 50 5.23 -15.77 -3.31
C SER A 50 5.16 -15.35 -4.77
N VAL A 51 4.00 -15.22 -5.39
CA VAL A 51 4.02 -15.12 -6.85
C VAL A 51 3.04 -14.18 -7.50
N ALA A 52 1.98 -13.77 -6.87
CA ALA A 52 0.88 -13.23 -7.66
C ALA A 52 0.89 -11.72 -7.82
N TYR A 53 1.30 -10.98 -6.81
CA TYR A 53 1.04 -9.53 -6.79
C TYR A 53 2.22 -8.75 -6.25
N ILE A 54 2.30 -7.50 -6.65
CA ILE A 54 3.25 -6.53 -6.14
C ILE A 54 2.45 -5.44 -5.46
N PHE A 55 2.84 -5.04 -4.25
CA PHE A 55 2.21 -3.92 -3.57
C PHE A 55 2.52 -2.64 -4.34
N ALA A 56 1.48 -1.99 -4.84
CA ALA A 56 1.60 -0.81 -5.70
C ALA A 56 1.37 0.51 -4.94
N GLY A 57 1.30 0.44 -3.62
CA GLY A 57 1.12 1.62 -2.79
C GLY A 57 -0.27 1.72 -2.19
N GLY A 58 -0.48 2.75 -1.39
CA GLY A 58 -1.76 2.94 -0.75
C GLY A 58 -1.88 4.26 -0.04
N LYS A 59 -3.07 4.50 0.47
CA LYS A 59 -3.41 5.69 1.24
C LYS A 59 -4.22 5.30 2.47
N ILE A 60 -3.97 5.98 3.57
CA ILE A 60 -4.72 5.81 4.80
C ILE A 60 -5.20 7.19 5.22
N ASP A 61 -6.51 7.36 5.37
CA ASP A 61 -7.12 8.64 5.69
C ASP A 61 -7.34 8.76 7.19
N LEU A 62 -6.54 9.58 7.85
CA LEU A 62 -6.60 9.82 9.29
C LEU A 62 -7.57 10.95 9.66
N SER A 63 -8.39 11.44 8.73
CA SER A 63 -9.35 12.52 9.01
C SER A 63 -10.29 12.23 10.18
N PRO A 64 -10.72 10.99 10.43
CA PRO A 64 -11.61 10.71 11.57
C PRO A 64 -10.97 10.85 12.94
N MET A 65 -9.65 10.96 13.05
CA MET A 65 -8.98 11.06 14.35
C MET A 65 -9.37 12.33 15.09
N GLU A 66 -9.60 12.18 16.38
CA GLU A 66 -9.96 13.26 17.29
C GLU A 66 -8.86 13.44 18.36
N GLY A 67 -8.99 14.49 19.17
CA GLY A 67 -8.07 14.68 20.27
C GLY A 67 -8.10 13.48 21.22
N GLY A 68 -6.93 13.00 21.59
CA GLY A 68 -6.79 11.83 22.45
C GLY A 68 -6.68 10.50 21.69
N ASP A 69 -6.95 10.46 20.40
CA ASP A 69 -6.76 9.23 19.61
C ASP A 69 -5.29 9.02 19.30
N VAL A 70 -4.87 7.76 19.31
CA VAL A 70 -3.52 7.36 18.89
C VAL A 70 -3.67 6.18 17.96
N VAL A 71 -3.20 6.33 16.74
CA VAL A 71 -3.21 5.27 15.71
C VAL A 71 -1.78 4.95 15.32
N ASP A 72 -1.43 3.67 15.35
CA ASP A 72 -0.14 3.17 14.90
C ASP A 72 -0.32 2.44 13.58
N VAL A 73 0.61 2.67 12.67
CA VAL A 73 0.67 1.99 11.37
C VAL A 73 2.00 1.30 11.24
N ARG A 74 1.97 0.06 10.79
CA ARG A 74 3.17 -0.77 10.67
C ARG A 74 3.17 -1.52 9.35
N VAL A 75 4.32 -1.52 8.66
CA VAL A 75 4.54 -2.34 7.48
C VAL A 75 5.55 -3.41 7.81
N ARG A 76 5.21 -4.64 7.50
CA ARG A 76 6.08 -5.80 7.72
C ARG A 76 6.27 -6.56 6.42
N THR A 77 7.43 -7.12 6.25
CA THR A 77 7.75 -7.93 5.06
C THR A 77 8.45 -9.22 5.47
N LYS A 78 8.44 -10.19 4.57
CA LYS A 78 9.22 -11.43 4.71
C LYS A 78 10.41 -11.36 3.77
N LEU A 79 11.56 -11.75 4.25
CA LEU A 79 12.79 -11.79 3.44
C LEU A 79 12.95 -13.11 2.72
N GLU A 80 12.37 -14.19 3.24
CA GLU A 80 12.43 -15.52 2.66
C GLU A 80 11.07 -16.20 2.76
N GLY A 81 10.79 -17.13 1.87
CA GLY A 81 9.58 -17.94 1.93
C GLY A 81 9.59 -18.78 3.21
N GLY A 82 8.46 -18.83 3.91
CA GLY A 82 8.36 -19.53 5.18
C GLY A 82 8.89 -18.78 6.39
N ASP A 83 9.45 -17.60 6.19
CA ASP A 83 9.91 -16.76 7.27
C ASP A 83 8.74 -16.06 7.97
N SER A 84 9.00 -15.51 9.15
CA SER A 84 8.03 -14.64 9.83
C SER A 84 8.16 -13.22 9.32
N TYR A 85 7.10 -12.45 9.47
CA TYR A 85 7.13 -11.02 9.13
C TYR A 85 8.08 -10.25 10.02
N LYS A 86 8.80 -9.32 9.42
CA LYS A 86 9.68 -8.39 10.11
C LYS A 86 9.26 -6.97 9.82
N THR A 87 9.29 -6.12 10.83
CA THR A 87 8.90 -4.72 10.68
C THR A 87 9.93 -3.98 9.85
N THR A 88 9.48 -3.37 8.76
CA THR A 88 10.31 -2.55 7.88
C THR A 88 10.02 -1.07 8.05
N TRP A 89 8.84 -0.73 8.54
CA TRP A 89 8.44 0.65 8.78
C TRP A 89 7.33 0.69 9.82
N GLU A 90 7.40 1.67 10.70
CA GLU A 90 6.39 1.85 11.75
C GLU A 90 6.32 3.32 12.13
N ASN A 91 5.11 3.83 12.33
CA ASN A 91 4.92 5.20 12.80
C ASN A 91 3.65 5.32 13.63
N SER A 92 3.61 6.33 14.48
CA SER A 92 2.50 6.60 15.38
C SER A 92 1.96 8.00 15.13
N TYR A 93 0.63 8.14 15.17
CA TYR A 93 -0.06 9.39 14.91
C TYR A 93 -0.98 9.69 16.09
N SER A 94 -0.90 10.90 16.64
CA SER A 94 -1.66 11.30 17.82
C SER A 94 -2.54 12.49 17.52
N GLY A 95 -3.79 12.41 17.92
CA GLY A 95 -4.74 13.50 17.87
C GLY A 95 -5.19 13.87 16.46
N VAL A 96 -5.78 15.04 16.36
CA VAL A 96 -6.23 15.58 15.07
C VAL A 96 -5.01 15.87 14.21
N GLN A 97 -4.98 15.30 13.02
CA GLN A 97 -3.86 15.51 12.11
C GLN A 97 -4.01 16.84 11.36
N PRO A 98 -2.90 17.54 11.06
CA PRO A 98 -2.93 18.76 10.25
C PRO A 98 -3.55 18.50 8.88
N ASP A 99 -4.17 19.51 8.29
CA ASP A 99 -4.87 19.37 7.00
C ASP A 99 -3.96 18.82 5.88
N ASP A 100 -2.69 19.15 5.93
CA ASP A 100 -1.72 18.69 4.91
C ASP A 100 -1.14 17.30 5.24
N ARG A 101 -1.56 16.66 6.33
CA ARG A 101 -1.04 15.37 6.77
C ARG A 101 -2.12 14.39 7.19
N LYS A 102 -3.35 14.61 6.78
CA LYS A 102 -4.45 13.72 7.12
C LYS A 102 -4.37 12.38 6.38
N VAL A 103 -3.73 12.36 5.22
CA VAL A 103 -3.62 11.17 4.42
C VAL A 103 -2.17 10.69 4.42
N ILE A 104 -1.96 9.47 4.93
CA ILE A 104 -0.68 8.80 4.82
C ILE A 104 -0.60 8.16 3.45
N ARG A 105 0.52 8.35 2.77
CA ARG A 105 0.79 7.69 1.49
C ARG A 105 1.87 6.64 1.68
N LEU A 106 1.57 5.43 1.26
CA LEU A 106 2.52 4.33 1.25
C LEU A 106 3.01 4.15 -0.18
N SER A 107 4.33 4.10 -0.34
CA SER A 107 4.96 3.88 -1.64
C SER A 107 4.83 2.43 -2.08
N ALA A 108 4.89 2.21 -3.38
CA ALA A 108 5.05 0.87 -3.93
C ALA A 108 6.34 0.26 -3.40
N MET A 109 6.29 -1.01 -3.03
CA MET A 109 7.43 -1.73 -2.47
C MET A 109 7.62 -3.05 -3.20
N PRO A 110 8.85 -3.36 -3.63
CA PRO A 110 9.12 -4.70 -4.15
C PRO A 110 8.97 -5.72 -3.03
N ASP A 111 8.34 -6.82 -3.35
CA ASP A 111 8.07 -7.86 -2.38
C ASP A 111 8.01 -9.20 -3.11
N ASN A 112 8.73 -10.19 -2.60
CA ASN A 112 8.77 -11.53 -3.17
C ASN A 112 8.05 -12.57 -2.31
N TYR A 113 7.94 -12.36 -1.00
CA TYR A 113 7.51 -13.41 -0.08
C TYR A 113 6.36 -13.04 0.82
N GLY A 114 6.03 -11.77 0.92
CA GLY A 114 4.90 -11.31 1.72
C GLY A 114 5.08 -9.91 2.24
N LEU A 115 3.98 -9.17 2.25
CA LEU A 115 3.91 -7.81 2.77
C LEU A 115 2.61 -7.65 3.53
N GLU A 116 2.70 -7.02 4.69
CA GLU A 116 1.53 -6.75 5.52
C GLU A 116 1.53 -5.29 5.98
N VAL A 117 0.42 -4.61 5.82
CA VAL A 117 0.16 -3.33 6.46
C VAL A 117 -0.79 -3.61 7.62
N SER A 118 -0.39 -3.26 8.83
CA SER A 118 -1.18 -3.45 10.04
C SER A 118 -1.43 -2.12 10.71
N MET A 119 -2.57 -2.00 11.38
CA MET A 119 -2.92 -0.81 12.13
C MET A 119 -3.50 -1.19 13.48
N ARG A 120 -3.36 -0.28 14.46
CA ARG A 120 -4.05 -0.38 15.74
C ARG A 120 -4.36 1.02 16.26
N GLN A 121 -5.33 1.10 17.15
CA GLN A 121 -5.63 2.34 17.86
C GLN A 121 -5.48 2.06 19.35
N THR A 122 -4.50 2.74 19.98
CA THR A 122 -4.13 2.46 21.37
C THR A 122 -4.78 3.43 22.35
N ALA A 123 -5.42 4.48 21.88
CA ALA A 123 -6.11 5.45 22.73
C ALA A 123 -7.30 6.05 21.98
N GLY A 124 -8.29 6.50 22.74
CA GLY A 124 -9.51 7.08 22.22
C GLY A 124 -10.56 6.04 21.81
N ALA A 125 -11.75 6.51 21.46
CA ALA A 125 -12.81 5.65 20.97
C ALA A 125 -12.43 5.12 19.58
N LEU A 126 -12.59 3.82 19.38
CA LEU A 126 -12.18 3.16 18.15
C LEU A 126 -12.87 3.78 16.93
N LYS A 127 -12.10 4.11 15.93
CA LYS A 127 -12.56 4.77 14.70
C LYS A 127 -12.60 3.81 13.54
N TYR A 128 -13.48 4.12 12.57
CA TYR A 128 -13.38 3.56 11.23
C TYR A 128 -12.43 4.44 10.43
N ILE A 129 -11.44 3.83 9.81
CA ILE A 129 -10.42 4.51 9.01
C ILE A 129 -10.55 4.04 7.56
N LEU A 130 -10.64 4.99 6.65
CA LEU A 130 -10.69 4.68 5.22
C LEU A 130 -9.30 4.37 4.71
N THR A 131 -9.16 3.25 4.05
CA THR A 131 -7.90 2.80 3.45
C THR A 131 -8.11 2.50 1.98
N GLU A 132 -7.08 2.74 1.20
CA GLU A 132 -7.07 2.40 -0.22
C GLU A 132 -5.72 1.80 -0.54
N PHE A 133 -5.72 0.56 -0.96
CA PHE A 133 -4.49 -0.15 -1.33
C PHE A 133 -4.58 -0.62 -2.76
N PHE A 134 -3.44 -0.66 -3.41
CA PHE A 134 -3.33 -1.11 -4.79
C PHE A 134 -2.30 -2.22 -4.90
N ASP A 135 -2.59 -3.20 -5.71
CA ASP A 135 -1.61 -4.20 -6.08
C ASP A 135 -1.64 -4.42 -7.59
N ALA A 136 -0.57 -5.02 -8.09
CA ALA A 136 -0.45 -5.36 -9.49
C ALA A 136 -0.10 -6.84 -9.60
N LYS A 137 -0.74 -7.51 -10.53
CA LYS A 137 -0.45 -8.91 -10.80
C LYS A 137 0.90 -9.03 -11.48
N ARG A 138 1.71 -9.95 -11.02
CA ARG A 138 2.99 -10.24 -11.66
C ARG A 138 2.80 -11.00 -12.96
#